data_d481f6c02b30feac5c0023172b6c0909
#
_entry.id   d481f6c02b30feac5c0023172b6c0909
#
_cell.length_a   1.000
_cell.length_b   1.000
_cell.length_c   1.000
_cell.angle_alpha   90.00
_cell.angle_beta   90.00
_cell.angle_gamma   90.00
#
_symmetry.space_group_name_H-M   'P 1'
#
loop_
_entity.id
_entity.type
_entity.pdbx_description
1 polymer ?
#
loop_
_entity_poly.entity_id
_entity_poly.type
_entity_poly.pdbx_seq_one_letter_code
_entity_poly.pdbx_strand_id
1 'polypeptide(L)'
;IFHHQDFIVRAYSRESSANNHLIGEMAGLYAASSAWPYFLESSRWRSLAHRVLENEIVAQTFPSGLNREMAFSYHLFTLEFFLVALDEARRSKNEFSEQFRDGVRRMVEALPAVTDYGGNLPRYGDGDEGMALQLQSRYVPRHTWLLTLGSELTGARVKAPTPPPLTAVLMGYSATGCPEGESDTGTTAFTDAGIYVLTSRRNTKGEVFVIADAGPHGFLSIAAHAHADALSFTLSAAGIPFLVDPGTYAYHTKPQWRNYFRGTRAHNTVTVDQRDQSESAGSFLWTRMANTVVESWSDDGQLCALTAHHDGFSDLGITHRRSFELQDNLLQVTDEIDGPGRHEIAGYFHFAPECEITVREPGLVSARRAGVTLDLTFSSIFDIDVASGAPDAGWYSPVFGVREPGNTVRGRTLCRLPVTWATMIAVHHES
;
A
#
# COMPACT_ATOMS: atom_id res chain seq x y z
N ILE A 1 15.31 -27.95 -14.47
CA ILE A 1 15.95 -26.63 -14.60
C ILE A 1 15.97 -26.19 -16.06
N PHE A 2 16.58 -26.94 -17.01
CA PHE A 2 16.66 -26.57 -18.44
C PHE A 2 15.27 -26.26 -19.05
N HIS A 3 14.32 -27.17 -18.93
CA HIS A 3 12.98 -27.00 -19.49
C HIS A 3 12.22 -25.80 -18.93
N HIS A 4 12.40 -25.47 -17.66
CA HIS A 4 11.80 -24.27 -17.07
C HIS A 4 12.39 -22.99 -17.67
N GLN A 5 13.73 -22.92 -17.81
CA GLN A 5 14.39 -21.77 -18.43
C GLN A 5 13.97 -21.60 -19.90
N ASP A 6 13.98 -22.69 -20.67
CA ASP A 6 13.56 -22.69 -22.07
C ASP A 6 12.09 -22.26 -22.23
N PHE A 7 11.20 -22.73 -21.33
CA PHE A 7 9.81 -22.31 -21.31
C PHE A 7 9.66 -20.81 -21.03
N ILE A 8 10.31 -20.29 -19.98
CA ILE A 8 10.28 -18.86 -19.64
C ILE A 8 10.73 -18.02 -20.85
N VAL A 9 11.84 -18.36 -21.49
CA VAL A 9 12.36 -17.61 -22.64
C VAL A 9 11.38 -17.56 -23.81
N ARG A 10 10.58 -18.58 -23.99
CA ARG A 10 9.58 -18.67 -25.08
C ARG A 10 8.26 -17.99 -24.75
N ALA A 11 7.88 -17.94 -23.45
CA ALA A 11 6.53 -17.61 -23.01
C ALA A 11 6.46 -16.59 -21.86
N TYR A 12 7.51 -15.78 -21.63
CA TYR A 12 7.46 -14.75 -20.57
C TYR A 12 6.39 -13.70 -20.84
N SER A 13 5.95 -13.11 -19.77
CA SER A 13 4.88 -12.11 -19.72
C SER A 13 5.20 -10.87 -20.56
N ARG A 14 4.20 -10.38 -21.30
CA ARG A 14 4.32 -9.23 -22.21
C ARG A 14 3.09 -8.34 -22.11
N GLU A 15 3.18 -7.12 -22.62
CA GLU A 15 2.08 -6.16 -22.73
C GLU A 15 1.39 -5.91 -21.37
N SER A 16 0.09 -6.15 -21.27
CA SER A 16 -0.68 -5.94 -20.04
C SER A 16 -0.26 -6.85 -18.86
N SER A 17 0.44 -7.94 -19.15
CA SER A 17 0.97 -8.86 -18.13
C SER A 17 2.46 -8.60 -17.82
N ALA A 18 3.08 -7.58 -18.40
CA ALA A 18 4.47 -7.17 -18.12
C ALA A 18 4.56 -6.34 -16.82
N ASN A 19 4.09 -6.93 -15.73
CA ASN A 19 4.10 -6.40 -14.38
C ASN A 19 5.07 -7.20 -13.50
N ASN A 20 4.75 -7.43 -12.22
CA ASN A 20 5.55 -8.28 -11.32
C ASN A 20 5.85 -9.68 -11.91
N HIS A 21 4.97 -10.23 -12.76
CA HIS A 21 5.20 -11.51 -13.43
C HIS A 21 6.48 -11.48 -14.27
N LEU A 22 6.66 -10.46 -15.12
CA LEU A 22 7.86 -10.31 -15.92
C LEU A 22 9.12 -10.19 -15.07
N ILE A 23 9.05 -9.40 -13.97
CA ILE A 23 10.19 -9.25 -13.06
C ILE A 23 10.54 -10.61 -12.43
N GLY A 24 9.54 -11.35 -11.93
CA GLY A 24 9.74 -12.66 -11.29
C GLY A 24 10.29 -13.72 -12.27
N GLU A 25 9.75 -13.78 -13.48
CA GLU A 25 10.23 -14.68 -14.55
C GLU A 25 11.69 -14.39 -14.92
N MET A 26 12.05 -13.11 -15.04
CA MET A 26 13.41 -12.72 -15.39
C MET A 26 14.40 -12.85 -14.23
N ALA A 27 13.99 -12.58 -12.99
CA ALA A 27 14.82 -12.83 -11.82
C ALA A 27 15.11 -14.34 -11.67
N GLY A 28 14.08 -15.18 -11.82
CA GLY A 28 14.24 -16.63 -11.84
C GLY A 28 15.13 -17.15 -12.98
N LEU A 29 14.96 -16.62 -14.18
CA LEU A 29 15.80 -16.97 -15.34
C LEU A 29 17.25 -16.54 -15.14
N TYR A 30 17.47 -15.32 -14.58
CA TYR A 30 18.81 -14.80 -14.27
C TYR A 30 19.52 -15.67 -13.25
N ALA A 31 18.87 -15.94 -12.12
CA ALA A 31 19.42 -16.76 -11.07
C ALA A 31 19.71 -18.20 -11.54
N ALA A 32 18.76 -18.83 -12.24
CA ALA A 32 18.95 -20.19 -12.73
C ALA A 32 20.06 -20.28 -13.79
N SER A 33 20.14 -19.36 -14.75
CA SER A 33 21.18 -19.37 -15.79
C SER A 33 22.56 -18.99 -15.30
N SER A 34 22.65 -18.31 -14.15
CA SER A 34 23.91 -18.00 -13.48
C SER A 34 24.39 -19.19 -12.62
N ALA A 35 23.48 -19.79 -11.84
CA ALA A 35 23.81 -20.94 -10.97
C ALA A 35 24.11 -22.22 -11.78
N TRP A 36 23.48 -22.38 -12.97
CA TRP A 36 23.71 -23.51 -13.88
C TRP A 36 24.22 -23.05 -15.23
N PRO A 37 25.48 -22.62 -15.36
CA PRO A 37 26.06 -22.10 -16.59
C PRO A 37 26.43 -23.17 -17.62
N TYR A 38 26.04 -24.43 -17.40
CA TYR A 38 26.48 -25.60 -18.16
C TYR A 38 25.68 -25.86 -19.43
N PHE A 39 24.52 -25.21 -19.62
CA PHE A 39 23.75 -25.32 -20.86
C PHE A 39 24.32 -24.38 -21.92
N LEU A 40 24.27 -24.78 -23.19
CA LEU A 40 24.74 -23.96 -24.30
C LEU A 40 24.02 -22.59 -24.36
N GLU A 41 22.78 -22.58 -23.93
CA GLU A 41 21.91 -21.41 -23.92
C GLU A 41 22.07 -20.52 -22.69
N SER A 42 22.69 -21.00 -21.60
CA SER A 42 22.73 -20.29 -20.30
C SER A 42 23.23 -18.85 -20.44
N SER A 43 24.27 -18.60 -21.22
CA SER A 43 24.81 -17.26 -21.44
C SER A 43 23.80 -16.34 -22.12
N ARG A 44 23.08 -16.85 -23.14
CA ARG A 44 22.05 -16.09 -23.86
C ARG A 44 20.84 -15.80 -22.96
N TRP A 45 20.41 -16.78 -22.18
CA TRP A 45 19.30 -16.64 -21.25
C TRP A 45 19.60 -15.62 -20.14
N ARG A 46 20.78 -15.69 -19.55
CA ARG A 46 21.25 -14.71 -18.56
C ARG A 46 21.31 -13.29 -19.14
N SER A 47 21.84 -13.15 -20.37
CA SER A 47 21.90 -11.83 -21.03
C SER A 47 20.51 -11.26 -21.35
N LEU A 48 19.54 -12.11 -21.70
CA LEU A 48 18.14 -11.70 -21.89
C LEU A 48 17.56 -11.19 -20.57
N ALA A 49 17.63 -12.01 -19.51
CA ALA A 49 17.08 -11.67 -18.20
C ALA A 49 17.71 -10.39 -17.62
N HIS A 50 19.02 -10.25 -17.73
CA HIS A 50 19.76 -9.05 -17.31
C HIS A 50 19.20 -7.78 -17.99
N ARG A 51 19.10 -7.78 -19.33
CA ARG A 51 18.58 -6.62 -20.08
C ARG A 51 17.14 -6.28 -19.73
N VAL A 52 16.29 -7.30 -19.55
CA VAL A 52 14.90 -7.05 -19.19
C VAL A 52 14.81 -6.47 -17.80
N LEU A 53 15.51 -7.02 -16.81
CA LEU A 53 15.51 -6.49 -15.44
C LEU A 53 16.01 -5.05 -15.36
N GLU A 54 17.05 -4.69 -16.15
CA GLU A 54 17.54 -3.30 -16.28
C GLU A 54 16.45 -2.33 -16.77
N ASN A 55 15.59 -2.78 -17.66
CA ASN A 55 14.48 -1.97 -18.16
C ASN A 55 13.32 -1.92 -17.16
N GLU A 56 12.99 -3.06 -16.55
CA GLU A 56 11.82 -3.16 -15.68
C GLU A 56 11.97 -2.40 -14.36
N ILE A 57 13.18 -2.26 -13.81
CA ILE A 57 13.37 -1.41 -12.62
C ILE A 57 12.96 0.05 -12.89
N VAL A 58 13.17 0.54 -14.10
CA VAL A 58 12.76 1.89 -14.50
C VAL A 58 11.27 1.95 -14.86
N ALA A 59 10.78 0.95 -15.59
CA ALA A 59 9.41 0.92 -16.07
C ALA A 59 8.39 0.72 -14.94
N GLN A 60 8.72 -0.09 -13.93
CA GLN A 60 7.79 -0.50 -12.88
C GLN A 60 8.01 0.18 -11.52
N THR A 61 8.98 1.08 -11.42
CA THR A 61 9.27 1.83 -10.18
C THR A 61 9.13 3.33 -10.44
N PHE A 62 8.47 4.03 -9.55
CA PHE A 62 8.45 5.49 -9.57
C PHE A 62 9.84 6.05 -9.23
N PRO A 63 10.20 7.25 -9.69
CA PRO A 63 11.43 7.92 -9.29
C PRO A 63 11.60 8.03 -7.77
N SER A 64 10.52 8.16 -7.02
CA SER A 64 10.50 8.18 -5.55
C SER A 64 10.76 6.81 -4.90
N GLY A 65 10.76 5.71 -5.65
CA GLY A 65 11.07 4.36 -5.19
C GLY A 65 9.87 3.43 -5.00
N LEU A 66 8.63 3.91 -4.97
CA LEU A 66 7.46 3.04 -4.87
C LEU A 66 7.21 2.27 -6.17
N ASN A 67 6.66 1.06 -6.04
CA ASN A 67 6.26 0.24 -7.18
C ASN A 67 4.97 0.77 -7.82
N ARG A 68 4.90 0.75 -9.16
CA ARG A 68 3.77 1.31 -9.93
C ARG A 68 2.49 0.49 -9.88
N GLU A 69 2.51 -0.73 -9.37
CA GLU A 69 1.31 -1.56 -9.24
C GLU A 69 0.34 -1.05 -8.14
N MET A 70 0.74 0.00 -7.42
CA MET A 70 -0.08 0.65 -6.39
C MET A 70 -0.60 -0.35 -5.35
N ALA A 71 0.32 -1.21 -4.87
CA ALA A 71 0.04 -2.19 -3.83
C ALA A 71 1.33 -2.48 -3.03
N PHE A 72 1.32 -2.26 -1.71
CA PHE A 72 2.52 -2.43 -0.90
C PHE A 72 3.01 -3.88 -0.84
N SER A 73 2.10 -4.85 -0.89
CA SER A 73 2.50 -6.26 -0.96
C SER A 73 3.28 -6.58 -2.23
N TYR A 74 2.90 -5.95 -3.36
CA TYR A 74 3.60 -6.09 -4.64
C TYR A 74 4.88 -5.28 -4.71
N HIS A 75 4.96 -4.14 -4.01
CA HIS A 75 6.23 -3.44 -3.80
C HIS A 75 7.26 -4.35 -3.11
N LEU A 76 6.87 -5.02 -2.02
CA LEU A 76 7.74 -5.99 -1.34
C LEU A 76 8.11 -7.17 -2.25
N PHE A 77 7.17 -7.65 -3.05
CA PHE A 77 7.38 -8.81 -3.91
C PHE A 77 8.34 -8.53 -5.07
N THR A 78 8.18 -7.39 -5.74
CA THR A 78 9.10 -6.97 -6.81
C THR A 78 10.47 -6.60 -6.28
N LEU A 79 10.54 -5.93 -5.12
CA LEU A 79 11.81 -5.65 -4.44
C LEU A 79 12.58 -6.93 -4.11
N GLU A 80 11.88 -7.96 -3.62
CA GLU A 80 12.47 -9.27 -3.33
C GLU A 80 13.12 -9.87 -4.58
N PHE A 81 12.42 -9.88 -5.73
CA PHE A 81 12.97 -10.37 -6.98
C PHE A 81 14.22 -9.60 -7.43
N PHE A 82 14.20 -8.28 -7.33
CA PHE A 82 15.37 -7.46 -7.68
C PHE A 82 16.55 -7.71 -6.74
N LEU A 83 16.32 -7.88 -5.44
CA LEU A 83 17.36 -8.20 -4.48
C LEU A 83 17.96 -9.60 -4.71
N VAL A 84 17.14 -10.59 -5.05
CA VAL A 84 17.61 -11.93 -5.45
C VAL A 84 18.50 -11.84 -6.70
N ALA A 85 18.12 -11.04 -7.69
CA ALA A 85 18.92 -10.83 -8.89
C ALA A 85 20.25 -10.13 -8.56
N LEU A 86 20.26 -9.13 -7.68
CA LEU A 86 21.47 -8.45 -7.22
C LEU A 86 22.42 -9.37 -6.44
N ASP A 87 21.89 -10.22 -5.55
CA ASP A 87 22.69 -11.19 -4.81
C ASP A 87 23.37 -12.18 -5.76
N GLU A 88 22.63 -12.68 -6.73
CA GLU A 88 23.18 -13.59 -7.75
C GLU A 88 24.20 -12.90 -8.65
N ALA A 89 23.96 -11.63 -9.03
CA ALA A 89 24.90 -10.82 -9.80
C ALA A 89 26.24 -10.69 -9.08
N ARG A 90 26.20 -10.39 -7.79
CA ARG A 90 27.41 -10.30 -6.94
C ARG A 90 28.15 -11.64 -6.87
N ARG A 91 27.44 -12.76 -6.69
CA ARG A 91 28.02 -14.10 -6.60
C ARG A 91 28.64 -14.56 -7.92
N SER A 92 27.96 -14.28 -9.02
CA SER A 92 28.40 -14.65 -10.38
C SER A 92 29.37 -13.64 -11.01
N LYS A 93 29.68 -12.51 -10.33
CA LYS A 93 30.50 -11.40 -10.84
C LYS A 93 29.98 -10.84 -12.18
N ASN A 94 28.68 -10.76 -12.33
CA ASN A 94 28.00 -10.22 -13.51
C ASN A 94 27.06 -9.09 -13.08
N GLU A 95 27.67 -7.95 -12.72
CA GLU A 95 27.00 -6.82 -12.07
C GLU A 95 25.95 -6.14 -12.96
N PHE A 96 24.89 -5.66 -12.34
CA PHE A 96 23.96 -4.73 -12.96
C PHE A 96 24.52 -3.30 -13.00
N SER A 97 23.90 -2.45 -13.81
CA SER A 97 24.27 -1.04 -13.92
C SER A 97 24.07 -0.29 -12.60
N GLU A 98 24.69 0.88 -12.49
CA GLU A 98 24.46 1.80 -11.38
C GLU A 98 22.98 2.25 -11.33
N GLN A 99 22.38 2.52 -12.50
CA GLN A 99 20.98 2.88 -12.63
C GLN A 99 20.05 1.81 -12.02
N PHE A 100 20.31 0.54 -12.28
CA PHE A 100 19.55 -0.57 -11.70
C PHE A 100 19.69 -0.59 -10.17
N ARG A 101 20.94 -0.53 -9.67
CA ARG A 101 21.20 -0.52 -8.22
C ARG A 101 20.57 0.67 -7.51
N ASP A 102 20.61 1.85 -8.14
CA ASP A 102 19.96 3.05 -7.62
C ASP A 102 18.43 2.93 -7.60
N GLY A 103 17.83 2.30 -8.61
CA GLY A 103 16.40 2.00 -8.61
C GLY A 103 16.01 1.11 -7.44
N VAL A 104 16.73 -0.01 -7.24
CA VAL A 104 16.51 -0.92 -6.12
C VAL A 104 16.77 -0.23 -4.76
N ARG A 105 17.83 0.60 -4.67
CA ARG A 105 18.13 1.39 -3.47
C ARG A 105 16.96 2.27 -3.07
N ARG A 106 16.37 3.02 -4.01
CA ARG A 106 15.18 3.87 -3.74
C ARG A 106 13.98 3.05 -3.28
N MET A 107 13.75 1.84 -3.85
CA MET A 107 12.70 0.95 -3.36
C MET A 107 12.91 0.55 -1.89
N VAL A 108 14.16 0.27 -1.48
CA VAL A 108 14.49 -0.04 -0.09
C VAL A 108 14.29 1.18 0.81
N GLU A 109 14.74 2.36 0.38
CA GLU A 109 14.66 3.62 1.14
C GLU A 109 13.21 4.12 1.31
N ALA A 110 12.29 3.74 0.41
CA ALA A 110 10.87 4.05 0.53
C ALA A 110 10.18 3.31 1.70
N LEU A 111 10.63 2.11 2.08
CA LEU A 111 9.96 1.28 3.09
C LEU A 111 9.87 1.94 4.48
N PRO A 112 10.94 2.51 5.06
CA PRO A 112 10.84 3.17 6.35
C PRO A 112 9.88 4.36 6.36
N ALA A 113 9.75 5.07 5.24
CA ALA A 113 8.85 6.21 5.15
C ALA A 113 7.37 5.81 5.27
N VAL A 114 6.99 4.65 4.75
CA VAL A 114 5.61 4.12 4.78
C VAL A 114 5.37 3.11 5.93
N THR A 115 6.30 2.99 6.87
CA THR A 115 6.22 2.10 8.04
C THR A 115 6.07 2.94 9.32
N ASP A 116 5.12 2.61 10.19
CA ASP A 116 4.88 3.34 11.44
C ASP A 116 5.91 3.00 12.55
N TYR A 117 5.78 3.67 13.69
CA TYR A 117 6.63 3.46 14.88
C TYR A 117 6.63 1.99 15.36
N GLY A 118 5.51 1.28 15.23
CA GLY A 118 5.38 -0.14 15.59
C GLY A 118 6.02 -1.09 14.58
N GLY A 119 6.53 -0.57 13.47
CA GLY A 119 7.07 -1.38 12.38
C GLY A 119 5.98 -1.97 11.48
N ASN A 120 4.77 -1.42 11.49
CA ASN A 120 3.69 -1.88 10.63
C ASN A 120 3.75 -1.16 9.27
N LEU A 121 3.79 -1.95 8.20
CA LEU A 121 3.50 -1.49 6.86
C LEU A 121 1.99 -1.68 6.64
N PRO A 122 1.19 -0.62 6.41
CA PRO A 122 -0.25 -0.77 6.19
C PRO A 122 -0.53 -1.54 4.91
N ARG A 123 -1.72 -2.11 4.81
CA ARG A 123 -2.21 -2.64 3.54
C ARG A 123 -2.61 -1.50 2.63
N TYR A 124 -2.39 -1.72 1.36
CA TYR A 124 -2.78 -0.83 0.28
C TYR A 124 -2.78 -1.63 -1.01
N GLY A 125 -3.89 -1.62 -1.75
CA GLY A 125 -4.09 -2.45 -2.91
C GLY A 125 -4.07 -3.96 -2.58
N ASP A 126 -3.86 -4.79 -3.56
CA ASP A 126 -3.86 -6.25 -3.41
C ASP A 126 -2.69 -6.80 -2.59
N GLY A 127 -2.95 -7.92 -1.91
CA GLY A 127 -1.93 -8.75 -1.25
C GLY A 127 -2.35 -10.21 -1.20
N ASP A 128 -1.47 -11.11 -1.64
CA ASP A 128 -1.66 -12.56 -1.63
C ASP A 128 -0.55 -13.30 -0.87
N GLU A 129 0.28 -12.54 -0.12
CA GLU A 129 1.47 -13.01 0.60
C GLU A 129 2.48 -13.78 -0.27
N GLY A 130 2.47 -13.54 -1.59
CA GLY A 130 3.45 -14.10 -2.53
C GLY A 130 4.87 -13.76 -2.12
N MET A 131 5.76 -14.76 -2.06
CA MET A 131 7.19 -14.60 -1.70
C MET A 131 8.05 -15.40 -2.66
N ALA A 132 9.21 -14.86 -3.04
CA ALA A 132 10.22 -15.59 -3.80
C ALA A 132 11.04 -16.50 -2.90
N LEU A 133 11.35 -16.06 -1.67
CA LEU A 133 12.15 -16.78 -0.68
C LEU A 133 11.40 -16.91 0.64
N GLN A 134 11.08 -18.14 1.02
CA GLN A 134 10.46 -18.44 2.31
C GLN A 134 11.44 -19.22 3.20
N LEU A 135 12.47 -18.52 3.72
CA LEU A 135 13.51 -19.10 4.57
C LEU A 135 13.25 -18.90 6.07
N GLN A 136 12.21 -18.17 6.42
CA GLN A 136 11.75 -17.93 7.79
C GLN A 136 10.24 -18.02 7.92
N SER A 137 9.74 -17.94 9.15
CA SER A 137 8.30 -17.92 9.40
C SER A 137 7.64 -16.73 8.70
N ARG A 138 6.49 -16.96 8.06
CA ARG A 138 5.65 -15.92 7.44
C ARG A 138 5.08 -14.89 8.44
N TYR A 139 5.17 -15.17 9.74
CA TYR A 139 4.74 -14.24 10.79
C TYR A 139 5.78 -13.15 11.11
N VAL A 140 7.00 -13.28 10.59
CA VAL A 140 8.02 -12.22 10.67
C VAL A 140 7.74 -11.23 9.54
N PRO A 141 7.60 -9.92 9.82
CA PRO A 141 7.33 -8.92 8.80
C PRO A 141 8.37 -8.98 7.67
N ARG A 142 7.89 -9.13 6.44
CA ARG A 142 8.74 -9.37 5.25
C ARG A 142 9.71 -8.23 5.00
N HIS A 143 9.28 -6.98 5.17
CA HIS A 143 10.13 -5.82 4.93
C HIS A 143 11.41 -5.82 5.80
N THR A 144 11.40 -6.47 6.97
CA THR A 144 12.55 -6.46 7.89
C THR A 144 13.81 -7.08 7.27
N TRP A 145 13.70 -8.22 6.59
CA TRP A 145 14.86 -8.83 5.94
C TRP A 145 15.19 -8.16 4.60
N LEU A 146 14.21 -7.58 3.92
CA LEU A 146 14.44 -6.79 2.70
C LEU A 146 15.26 -5.53 3.01
N LEU A 147 15.02 -4.86 4.14
CA LEU A 147 15.83 -3.74 4.61
C LEU A 147 17.27 -4.16 4.85
N THR A 148 17.50 -5.29 5.52
CA THR A 148 18.84 -5.82 5.79
C THR A 148 19.59 -6.12 4.49
N LEU A 149 18.97 -6.89 3.59
CA LEU A 149 19.56 -7.30 2.33
C LEU A 149 19.79 -6.10 1.41
N GLY A 150 18.77 -5.22 1.31
CA GLY A 150 18.81 -4.03 0.48
C GLY A 150 19.91 -3.06 0.90
N SER A 151 20.06 -2.82 2.19
CA SER A 151 21.12 -1.96 2.74
C SER A 151 22.51 -2.48 2.34
N GLU A 152 22.79 -3.78 2.47
CA GLU A 152 24.08 -4.34 2.09
C GLU A 152 24.35 -4.41 0.58
N LEU A 153 23.32 -4.71 -0.21
CA LEU A 153 23.48 -4.87 -1.66
C LEU A 153 23.50 -3.54 -2.42
N THR A 154 22.82 -2.53 -1.90
CA THR A 154 22.64 -1.24 -2.63
C THR A 154 23.28 -0.05 -1.93
N GLY A 155 23.68 -0.19 -0.67
CA GLY A 155 24.15 0.93 0.15
C GLY A 155 23.01 1.85 0.64
N ALA A 156 21.75 1.38 0.64
CA ALA A 156 20.63 2.13 1.15
C ALA A 156 20.81 2.53 2.61
N ARG A 157 20.53 3.80 2.94
CA ARG A 157 20.67 4.35 4.30
C ARG A 157 19.41 4.12 5.10
N VAL A 158 19.20 2.87 5.53
CA VAL A 158 18.02 2.47 6.29
C VAL A 158 18.43 1.77 7.57
N LYS A 159 17.62 1.91 8.63
CA LYS A 159 17.81 1.19 9.88
C LYS A 159 17.43 -0.27 9.67
N ALA A 160 18.42 -1.14 9.60
CA ALA A 160 18.19 -2.58 9.55
C ALA A 160 17.84 -3.12 10.96
N PRO A 161 16.99 -4.15 11.05
CA PRO A 161 16.67 -4.80 12.32
C PRO A 161 17.89 -5.40 13.01
N THR A 162 17.95 -5.30 14.34
CA THR A 162 18.98 -5.92 15.16
C THR A 162 18.30 -6.80 16.24
N PRO A 163 18.58 -8.11 16.30
CA PRO A 163 19.48 -8.89 15.42
C PRO A 163 18.96 -9.01 13.99
N PRO A 164 19.82 -9.32 13.01
CA PRO A 164 19.39 -9.48 11.62
C PRO A 164 18.40 -10.63 11.47
N PRO A 165 17.38 -10.52 10.62
CA PRO A 165 16.40 -11.57 10.37
C PRO A 165 17.04 -12.84 9.81
N LEU A 166 16.49 -14.01 10.16
CA LEU A 166 17.02 -15.31 9.76
C LEU A 166 17.23 -15.46 8.25
N THR A 167 16.31 -14.96 7.42
CA THR A 167 16.44 -14.98 5.96
C THR A 167 17.73 -14.29 5.52
N ALA A 168 18.01 -13.09 6.04
CA ALA A 168 19.24 -12.36 5.71
C ALA A 168 20.48 -13.14 6.13
N VAL A 169 20.49 -13.70 7.35
CA VAL A 169 21.61 -14.52 7.87
C VAL A 169 21.85 -15.75 7.00
N LEU A 170 20.78 -16.46 6.60
CA LEU A 170 20.89 -17.66 5.73
C LEU A 170 21.43 -17.32 4.34
N MET A 171 21.17 -16.11 3.85
CA MET A 171 21.75 -15.63 2.61
C MET A 171 23.18 -15.10 2.77
N GLY A 172 23.71 -15.06 3.99
CA GLY A 172 25.06 -14.61 4.30
C GLY A 172 25.19 -13.10 4.55
N TYR A 173 24.09 -12.46 4.94
CA TYR A 173 24.04 -11.04 5.26
C TYR A 173 23.83 -10.82 6.76
N SER A 174 24.57 -9.90 7.32
CA SER A 174 24.56 -9.61 8.75
C SER A 174 24.50 -8.12 9.04
N ALA A 175 23.91 -7.35 8.13
CA ALA A 175 24.02 -5.90 8.13
C ALA A 175 23.99 -5.30 9.53
N THR A 176 25.01 -4.58 9.80
CA THR A 176 25.08 -3.63 10.90
C THR A 176 24.44 -2.31 10.51
N GLY A 177 23.39 -2.28 9.75
CA GLY A 177 22.61 -1.11 9.36
C GLY A 177 23.30 0.26 9.40
N CYS A 178 22.63 1.27 8.95
CA CYS A 178 23.08 2.65 9.15
C CYS A 178 23.19 2.94 10.67
N PRO A 179 24.25 3.62 11.17
CA PRO A 179 24.33 4.05 12.56
C PRO A 179 23.06 4.79 13.02
N GLU A 180 22.69 4.67 14.30
CA GLU A 180 21.55 5.38 14.84
C GLU A 180 21.71 6.90 14.56
N GLY A 181 20.71 7.51 13.92
CA GLY A 181 20.68 8.94 13.59
C GLY A 181 20.95 9.30 12.14
N GLU A 182 21.34 8.36 11.26
CA GLU A 182 21.60 8.63 9.84
C GLU A 182 20.51 8.07 8.89
N SER A 183 19.47 7.40 9.40
CA SER A 183 18.36 6.99 8.55
C SER A 183 17.51 8.20 8.21
N ASP A 184 17.58 8.64 6.95
CA ASP A 184 16.71 9.68 6.45
C ASP A 184 15.30 9.08 6.23
N THR A 185 14.43 9.27 7.22
CA THR A 185 13.01 8.96 7.12
C THR A 185 12.19 10.21 6.75
N GLY A 186 12.85 11.25 6.27
CA GLY A 186 12.25 12.56 6.03
C GLY A 186 11.29 12.62 4.84
N THR A 187 11.17 11.56 4.04
CA THR A 187 10.21 11.55 2.93
C THR A 187 8.79 11.39 3.47
N THR A 188 7.98 12.44 3.32
CA THR A 188 6.57 12.45 3.68
C THR A 188 5.65 12.48 2.46
N ALA A 189 6.20 12.65 1.25
CA ALA A 189 5.43 12.71 0.01
C ALA A 189 6.13 11.97 -1.13
N PHE A 190 5.46 10.95 -1.64
CA PHE A 190 5.80 10.27 -2.89
C PHE A 190 4.93 10.86 -4.00
N THR A 191 5.24 12.10 -4.40
CA THR A 191 4.37 12.91 -5.27
C THR A 191 4.12 12.31 -6.64
N ASP A 192 5.07 11.55 -7.17
CA ASP A 192 4.96 10.81 -8.43
C ASP A 192 4.10 9.54 -8.32
N ALA A 193 4.00 8.96 -7.11
CA ALA A 193 3.14 7.84 -6.79
C ALA A 193 1.81 8.28 -6.15
N GLY A 194 1.68 9.55 -5.76
CA GLY A 194 0.49 10.08 -5.09
C GLY A 194 0.24 9.52 -3.70
N ILE A 195 1.27 8.97 -3.03
CA ILE A 195 1.20 8.49 -1.65
C ILE A 195 1.77 9.54 -0.72
N TYR A 196 0.97 9.94 0.27
CA TYR A 196 1.31 11.00 1.23
C TYR A 196 1.29 10.46 2.65
N VAL A 197 2.35 10.75 3.40
CA VAL A 197 2.50 10.36 4.81
C VAL A 197 2.34 11.60 5.66
N LEU A 198 1.18 11.74 6.31
CA LEU A 198 0.98 12.77 7.31
C LEU A 198 1.35 12.19 8.67
N THR A 199 2.23 12.87 9.40
CA THR A 199 2.70 12.36 10.68
C THR A 199 2.96 13.46 11.68
N SER A 200 2.67 13.18 12.94
CA SER A 200 3.12 13.98 14.07
C SER A 200 3.96 13.14 15.02
N ARG A 201 4.95 13.74 15.68
CA ARG A 201 5.85 13.07 16.63
C ARG A 201 6.46 11.79 16.07
N ARG A 202 6.88 11.85 14.82
CA ARG A 202 7.44 10.72 14.06
C ARG A 202 8.49 9.94 14.84
N ASN A 203 8.45 8.61 14.77
CA ASN A 203 9.38 7.69 15.42
C ASN A 203 9.35 7.74 16.96
N THR A 204 8.25 8.15 17.57
CA THR A 204 8.06 8.15 19.03
C THR A 204 6.80 7.39 19.44
N LYS A 205 6.68 7.09 20.74
CA LYS A 205 5.46 6.51 21.33
C LYS A 205 4.22 7.40 21.22
N GLY A 206 4.39 8.66 20.87
CA GLY A 206 3.29 9.61 20.66
C GLY A 206 2.93 9.78 19.18
N GLU A 207 3.49 8.98 18.28
CA GLU A 207 3.28 9.10 16.84
C GLU A 207 1.80 8.96 16.47
N VAL A 208 1.32 9.89 15.65
CA VAL A 208 0.14 9.70 14.79
C VAL A 208 0.65 9.58 13.36
N PHE A 209 0.27 8.52 12.68
CA PHE A 209 0.78 8.16 11.38
C PHE A 209 -0.37 7.86 10.43
N VAL A 210 -0.47 8.62 9.36
CA VAL A 210 -1.52 8.52 8.35
C VAL A 210 -0.88 8.33 7.00
N ILE A 211 -1.35 7.34 6.23
CA ILE A 211 -1.05 7.23 4.80
C ILE A 211 -2.31 7.56 4.03
N ALA A 212 -2.23 8.57 3.18
CA ALA A 212 -3.31 8.98 2.28
C ALA A 212 -2.96 8.65 0.84
N ASP A 213 -3.94 8.09 0.11
CA ASP A 213 -3.84 7.78 -1.31
C ASP A 213 -4.45 8.92 -2.14
N ALA A 214 -3.64 9.54 -2.96
CA ALA A 214 -4.03 10.49 -4.00
C ALA A 214 -3.29 10.16 -5.32
N GLY A 215 -3.01 8.86 -5.52
CA GLY A 215 -2.20 8.35 -6.61
C GLY A 215 -2.97 7.93 -7.85
N PRO A 216 -2.25 7.48 -8.87
CA PRO A 216 -2.85 6.85 -10.04
C PRO A 216 -3.50 5.53 -9.61
N HIS A 217 -4.58 5.14 -10.31
CA HIS A 217 -5.33 3.92 -9.98
C HIS A 217 -4.46 2.65 -9.96
N GLY A 218 -3.47 2.54 -10.85
CA GLY A 218 -2.56 1.40 -10.89
C GLY A 218 -1.67 1.38 -12.13
N PHE A 219 -1.02 0.24 -12.39
CA PHE A 219 -0.03 0.08 -13.44
C PHE A 219 -0.61 -0.57 -14.71
N LEU A 220 -0.18 -0.09 -15.88
CA LEU A 220 -0.64 -0.50 -17.20
C LEU A 220 -2.15 -0.33 -17.39
N SER A 221 -2.66 -0.80 -18.52
CA SER A 221 -4.06 -0.62 -18.89
C SER A 221 -5.06 -1.42 -18.06
N ILE A 222 -4.60 -2.49 -17.40
CA ILE A 222 -5.48 -3.35 -16.60
C ILE A 222 -5.50 -2.99 -15.12
N ALA A 223 -4.47 -2.28 -14.61
CA ALA A 223 -4.32 -1.90 -13.21
C ALA A 223 -4.67 -3.06 -12.25
N ALA A 224 -4.04 -4.23 -12.47
CA ALA A 224 -4.47 -5.52 -11.97
C ALA A 224 -4.66 -5.59 -10.44
N HIS A 225 -3.80 -4.89 -9.70
CA HIS A 225 -3.70 -4.96 -8.24
C HIS A 225 -4.26 -3.73 -7.51
N ALA A 226 -4.82 -2.78 -8.25
CA ALA A 226 -5.45 -1.59 -7.69
C ALA A 226 -6.84 -1.88 -7.10
N HIS A 227 -7.27 -1.02 -6.19
CA HIS A 227 -8.61 -0.99 -5.63
C HIS A 227 -9.32 0.31 -6.03
N ALA A 228 -10.64 0.39 -5.80
CA ALA A 228 -11.42 1.61 -6.00
C ALA A 228 -11.38 2.46 -4.72
N ASP A 229 -10.20 2.92 -4.34
CA ASP A 229 -9.85 3.46 -3.03
C ASP A 229 -9.25 4.89 -3.09
N ALA A 230 -9.44 5.59 -4.20
CA ALA A 230 -8.97 6.96 -4.35
C ALA A 230 -9.41 7.85 -3.16
N LEU A 231 -8.46 8.64 -2.64
CA LEU A 231 -8.60 9.48 -1.44
C LEU A 231 -8.92 8.69 -0.16
N SER A 232 -8.64 7.38 -0.13
CA SER A 232 -8.67 6.62 1.10
C SER A 232 -7.43 6.90 1.96
N PHE A 233 -7.49 6.48 3.22
CA PHE A 233 -6.37 6.61 4.14
C PHE A 233 -6.36 5.50 5.19
N THR A 234 -5.18 5.27 5.76
CA THR A 234 -5.01 4.45 6.97
C THR A 234 -4.47 5.32 8.10
N LEU A 235 -4.73 4.93 9.35
CA LEU A 235 -4.22 5.64 10.53
C LEU A 235 -3.74 4.65 11.58
N SER A 236 -2.52 4.83 12.05
CA SER A 236 -2.01 4.22 13.27
C SER A 236 -1.62 5.30 14.30
N ALA A 237 -1.72 4.95 15.58
CA ALA A 237 -1.33 5.79 16.69
C ALA A 237 -0.45 4.99 17.66
N ALA A 238 0.66 5.55 18.10
CA ALA A 238 1.66 4.86 18.93
C ALA A 238 2.20 3.53 18.32
N GLY A 239 2.18 3.41 17.00
CA GLY A 239 2.51 2.17 16.30
C GLY A 239 1.43 1.08 16.38
N ILE A 240 0.20 1.45 16.71
CA ILE A 240 -0.97 0.57 16.79
C ILE A 240 -1.93 0.94 15.66
N PRO A 241 -2.21 0.03 14.69
CA PRO A 241 -3.18 0.29 13.62
C PRO A 241 -4.60 0.45 14.15
N PHE A 242 -5.29 1.50 13.73
CA PHE A 242 -6.69 1.79 14.06
C PHE A 242 -7.57 1.80 12.82
N LEU A 243 -7.38 2.76 11.91
CA LEU A 243 -8.08 2.76 10.63
C LEU A 243 -7.21 2.05 9.60
N VAL A 244 -7.75 0.99 9.04
CA VAL A 244 -7.01 0.03 8.21
C VAL A 244 -7.65 -0.12 6.83
N ASP A 245 -6.86 -0.59 5.88
CA ASP A 245 -7.38 -1.22 4.67
C ASP A 245 -7.79 -2.66 5.02
N PRO A 246 -8.95 -3.14 4.58
CA PRO A 246 -9.46 -4.46 4.98
C PRO A 246 -8.78 -5.64 4.30
N GLY A 247 -7.89 -5.41 3.34
CA GLY A 247 -7.13 -6.45 2.63
C GLY A 247 -7.83 -6.99 1.40
N THR A 248 -7.44 -8.20 0.94
CA THR A 248 -7.80 -8.75 -0.39
C THR A 248 -8.71 -9.96 -0.33
N TYR A 249 -8.44 -10.91 0.56
CA TYR A 249 -9.14 -12.17 0.77
C TYR A 249 -9.05 -13.16 -0.40
N ALA A 250 -9.49 -12.82 -1.61
CA ALA A 250 -9.54 -13.77 -2.72
C ALA A 250 -9.46 -13.08 -4.09
N TYR A 251 -8.94 -13.79 -5.09
CA TYR A 251 -8.88 -13.32 -6.48
C TYR A 251 -9.99 -13.94 -7.33
N HIS A 252 -9.88 -15.24 -7.70
CA HIS A 252 -10.77 -15.88 -8.67
C HIS A 252 -11.87 -16.70 -8.03
N THR A 253 -11.59 -17.32 -6.88
CA THR A 253 -12.44 -18.36 -6.30
C THR A 253 -13.77 -17.86 -5.75
N LYS A 254 -13.87 -16.58 -5.46
CA LYS A 254 -15.04 -15.97 -4.81
C LYS A 254 -15.29 -14.56 -5.36
N PRO A 255 -15.86 -14.40 -6.56
CA PRO A 255 -15.99 -13.11 -7.24
C PRO A 255 -16.71 -12.02 -6.42
N GLN A 256 -17.77 -12.40 -5.65
CA GLN A 256 -18.48 -11.45 -4.79
C GLN A 256 -17.58 -10.84 -3.70
N TRP A 257 -16.65 -11.62 -3.15
CA TRP A 257 -15.69 -11.15 -2.15
C TRP A 257 -14.53 -10.39 -2.77
N ARG A 258 -14.09 -10.80 -3.96
CA ARG A 258 -13.13 -9.99 -4.73
C ARG A 258 -13.67 -8.60 -4.98
N ASN A 259 -14.93 -8.49 -5.42
CA ASN A 259 -15.59 -7.21 -5.67
C ASN A 259 -15.85 -6.42 -4.39
N TYR A 260 -16.11 -7.10 -3.25
CA TYR A 260 -16.25 -6.44 -1.97
C TYR A 260 -14.92 -5.77 -1.56
N PHE A 261 -13.83 -6.56 -1.43
CA PHE A 261 -12.57 -6.09 -0.85
C PHE A 261 -11.85 -5.04 -1.70
N ARG A 262 -12.07 -4.97 -3.00
CA ARG A 262 -11.50 -3.93 -3.86
C ARG A 262 -12.46 -2.80 -4.21
N GLY A 263 -13.71 -2.88 -3.77
CA GLY A 263 -14.73 -1.85 -4.01
C GLY A 263 -14.62 -0.70 -3.02
N THR A 264 -15.08 0.48 -3.39
CA THR A 264 -14.95 1.73 -2.64
C THR A 264 -15.46 1.64 -1.20
N ARG A 265 -16.57 0.91 -0.98
CA ARG A 265 -17.16 0.72 0.35
C ARG A 265 -16.28 -0.04 1.34
N ALA A 266 -15.23 -0.71 0.87
CA ALA A 266 -14.29 -1.44 1.71
C ALA A 266 -13.09 -0.57 2.17
N HIS A 267 -13.05 0.68 1.76
CA HIS A 267 -11.93 1.59 2.07
C HIS A 267 -12.40 2.82 2.85
N ASN A 268 -11.47 3.52 3.50
CA ASN A 268 -11.76 4.71 4.31
C ASN A 268 -12.00 5.93 3.41
N THR A 269 -13.07 5.89 2.61
CA THR A 269 -13.43 6.92 1.64
C THR A 269 -14.96 7.01 1.48
N VAL A 270 -15.44 7.64 0.41
CA VAL A 270 -16.86 7.98 0.22
C VAL A 270 -17.43 7.28 -1.01
N THR A 271 -18.67 6.80 -0.91
CA THR A 271 -19.49 6.38 -2.06
C THR A 271 -20.62 7.39 -2.32
N VAL A 272 -21.03 7.49 -3.57
CA VAL A 272 -22.21 8.24 -4.01
C VAL A 272 -23.19 7.25 -4.64
N ASP A 273 -24.45 7.23 -4.15
CA ASP A 273 -25.50 6.30 -4.58
C ASP A 273 -25.06 4.84 -4.56
N GLN A 274 -24.25 4.48 -3.54
CA GLN A 274 -23.69 3.13 -3.33
C GLN A 274 -22.80 2.64 -4.48
N ARG A 275 -22.28 3.54 -5.32
CA ARG A 275 -21.43 3.22 -6.47
C ARG A 275 -19.95 3.27 -6.09
N ASP A 276 -19.17 2.42 -6.76
CA ASP A 276 -17.72 2.46 -6.68
C ASP A 276 -17.14 3.59 -7.55
N GLN A 277 -16.03 4.16 -7.13
CA GLN A 277 -15.29 5.22 -7.86
C GLN A 277 -14.71 4.72 -9.19
N SER A 278 -14.41 3.43 -9.28
CA SER A 278 -13.87 2.76 -10.45
C SER A 278 -14.69 1.51 -10.76
N GLU A 279 -14.80 1.13 -12.03
CA GLU A 279 -15.62 -0.02 -12.45
C GLU A 279 -14.74 -1.18 -12.89
N SER A 280 -14.95 -2.33 -12.26
CA SER A 280 -14.23 -3.55 -12.59
C SER A 280 -14.98 -4.42 -13.62
N ALA A 281 -14.23 -5.10 -14.51
CA ALA A 281 -14.77 -6.04 -15.50
C ALA A 281 -14.22 -7.47 -15.35
N GLY A 282 -13.63 -7.80 -14.24
CA GLY A 282 -13.04 -9.11 -13.95
C GLY A 282 -12.12 -9.03 -12.75
N SER A 283 -11.51 -10.13 -12.34
CA SER A 283 -10.68 -10.16 -11.12
C SER A 283 -9.46 -9.21 -11.16
N PHE A 284 -8.95 -8.87 -12.34
CA PHE A 284 -7.75 -8.06 -12.56
C PHE A 284 -7.92 -7.06 -13.71
N LEU A 285 -9.14 -6.61 -13.96
CA LEU A 285 -9.42 -5.69 -15.05
C LEU A 285 -10.37 -4.60 -14.58
N TRP A 286 -10.06 -3.37 -14.96
CA TRP A 286 -10.89 -2.19 -14.76
C TRP A 286 -11.33 -1.63 -16.11
N THR A 287 -12.60 -1.27 -16.24
CA THR A 287 -13.17 -0.63 -17.45
C THR A 287 -13.27 0.88 -17.32
N ARG A 288 -13.39 1.37 -16.09
CA ARG A 288 -13.32 2.80 -15.76
C ARG A 288 -12.49 2.94 -14.48
N MET A 289 -11.57 3.87 -14.49
CA MET A 289 -10.67 4.17 -13.37
C MET A 289 -10.86 5.62 -12.96
N ALA A 290 -10.99 5.87 -11.66
CA ALA A 290 -10.94 7.21 -11.13
C ALA A 290 -9.57 7.84 -11.40
N ASN A 291 -9.56 9.08 -11.82
CA ASN A 291 -8.35 9.86 -11.98
C ASN A 291 -8.24 10.86 -10.84
N THR A 292 -7.16 10.80 -10.09
CA THR A 292 -6.91 11.63 -8.91
C THR A 292 -5.98 12.78 -9.27
N VAL A 293 -6.29 13.97 -8.75
CA VAL A 293 -5.48 15.19 -8.93
C VAL A 293 -5.18 15.78 -7.56
N VAL A 294 -3.91 15.93 -7.24
CA VAL A 294 -3.45 16.62 -6.05
C VAL A 294 -3.45 18.12 -6.30
N GLU A 295 -4.16 18.87 -5.47
CA GLU A 295 -4.26 20.32 -5.54
C GLU A 295 -3.17 21.00 -4.71
N SER A 296 -2.90 20.47 -3.52
CA SER A 296 -1.88 21.01 -2.62
C SER A 296 -1.36 19.96 -1.65
N TRP A 297 -0.09 20.10 -1.30
CA TRP A 297 0.59 19.40 -0.22
C TRP A 297 1.50 20.35 0.52
N SER A 298 1.49 20.28 1.84
CA SER A 298 2.43 20.98 2.71
C SER A 298 2.71 20.21 3.99
N ASP A 299 3.94 20.29 4.45
CA ASP A 299 4.40 19.78 5.73
C ASP A 299 5.43 20.79 6.27
N ASP A 300 5.08 21.51 7.32
CA ASP A 300 5.96 22.51 7.97
C ASP A 300 6.52 22.00 9.31
N GLY A 301 6.31 20.72 9.62
CA GLY A 301 6.72 20.07 10.85
C GLY A 301 5.77 20.29 12.03
N GLN A 302 4.73 21.13 11.89
CA GLN A 302 3.65 21.31 12.86
C GLN A 302 2.29 20.92 12.27
N LEU A 303 2.05 21.27 11.02
CA LEU A 303 0.85 20.95 10.28
C LEU A 303 1.23 20.22 8.98
N CYS A 304 0.71 19.02 8.82
CA CYS A 304 0.71 18.34 7.52
C CYS A 304 -0.64 18.50 6.87
N ALA A 305 -0.70 18.99 5.62
CA ALA A 305 -1.95 19.20 4.91
C ALA A 305 -1.86 18.68 3.47
N LEU A 306 -2.89 17.91 3.06
CA LEU A 306 -3.08 17.40 1.70
C LEU A 306 -4.47 17.75 1.22
N THR A 307 -4.59 18.24 -0.01
CA THR A 307 -5.88 18.39 -0.69
C THR A 307 -5.81 17.75 -2.07
N ALA A 308 -6.77 16.91 -2.40
CA ALA A 308 -6.88 16.26 -3.69
C ALA A 308 -8.36 16.01 -4.05
N HIS A 309 -8.63 15.78 -5.33
CA HIS A 309 -9.94 15.37 -5.83
C HIS A 309 -9.82 14.24 -6.84
N HIS A 310 -10.94 13.55 -7.10
CA HIS A 310 -11.04 12.55 -8.17
C HIS A 310 -12.34 12.71 -8.96
N ASP A 311 -12.32 12.17 -10.19
CA ASP A 311 -13.43 12.22 -11.16
C ASP A 311 -14.24 10.91 -11.21
N GLY A 312 -14.09 10.04 -10.24
CA GLY A 312 -14.69 8.68 -10.22
C GLY A 312 -16.22 8.64 -10.35
N PHE A 313 -16.90 9.76 -10.08
CA PHE A 313 -18.36 9.90 -10.23
C PHE A 313 -18.74 10.87 -11.36
N SER A 314 -17.85 11.10 -12.32
CA SER A 314 -18.06 12.07 -13.41
C SER A 314 -19.24 11.75 -14.34
N ASP A 315 -19.66 10.49 -14.43
CA ASP A 315 -20.87 10.08 -15.14
C ASP A 315 -22.18 10.56 -14.46
N LEU A 316 -22.12 10.95 -13.19
CA LEU A 316 -23.17 11.66 -12.47
C LEU A 316 -22.97 13.18 -12.50
N GLY A 317 -21.90 13.67 -13.11
CA GLY A 317 -21.48 15.08 -13.05
C GLY A 317 -20.95 15.47 -11.66
N ILE A 318 -20.44 14.52 -10.90
CA ILE A 318 -20.01 14.71 -9.51
C ILE A 318 -18.49 14.58 -9.39
N THR A 319 -17.90 15.48 -8.59
CA THR A 319 -16.50 15.44 -8.16
C THR A 319 -16.45 15.24 -6.64
N HIS A 320 -15.58 14.36 -6.18
CA HIS A 320 -15.24 14.22 -4.77
C HIS A 320 -13.88 14.86 -4.52
N ARG A 321 -13.85 15.83 -3.62
CA ARG A 321 -12.65 16.51 -3.12
C ARG A 321 -12.48 16.20 -1.65
N ARG A 322 -11.26 15.85 -1.23
CA ARG A 322 -10.92 15.57 0.17
C ARG A 322 -9.69 16.34 0.58
N SER A 323 -9.75 16.91 1.79
CA SER A 323 -8.60 17.51 2.45
C SER A 323 -8.30 16.79 3.75
N PHE A 324 -7.02 16.63 4.03
CA PHE A 324 -6.49 16.11 5.29
C PHE A 324 -5.66 17.19 5.94
N GLU A 325 -5.85 17.42 7.24
CA GLU A 325 -5.04 18.32 8.06
C GLU A 325 -4.69 17.60 9.36
N LEU A 326 -3.41 17.29 9.56
CA LEU A 326 -2.91 16.67 10.79
C LEU A 326 -2.07 17.67 11.56
N GLN A 327 -2.53 18.01 12.78
CA GLN A 327 -1.81 18.84 13.73
C GLN A 327 -1.78 18.14 15.10
N ASP A 328 -0.61 17.93 15.65
CA ASP A 328 -0.40 17.20 16.91
C ASP A 328 -1.08 15.82 16.91
N ASN A 329 -2.16 15.67 17.68
CA ASN A 329 -2.94 14.45 17.83
C ASN A 329 -4.34 14.55 17.20
N LEU A 330 -4.56 15.54 16.35
CA LEU A 330 -5.85 15.80 15.71
C LEU A 330 -5.72 15.72 14.20
N LEU A 331 -6.41 14.77 13.59
CA LEU A 331 -6.60 14.69 12.14
C LEU A 331 -8.00 15.21 11.79
N GLN A 332 -8.06 16.21 10.95
CA GLN A 332 -9.29 16.65 10.30
C GLN A 332 -9.33 16.11 8.89
N VAL A 333 -10.42 15.44 8.54
CA VAL A 333 -10.73 14.99 7.18
C VAL A 333 -11.94 15.77 6.71
N THR A 334 -11.78 16.61 5.69
CA THR A 334 -12.86 17.40 5.09
C THR A 334 -13.19 16.85 3.73
N ASP A 335 -14.45 16.46 3.55
CA ASP A 335 -14.99 16.00 2.28
C ASP A 335 -15.91 17.05 1.67
N GLU A 336 -15.76 17.26 0.37
CA GLU A 336 -16.63 18.07 -0.45
C GLU A 336 -17.10 17.26 -1.65
N ILE A 337 -18.41 17.14 -1.80
CA ILE A 337 -19.05 16.50 -2.95
C ILE A 337 -19.75 17.58 -3.74
N ASP A 338 -19.22 17.89 -4.92
CA ASP A 338 -19.76 18.90 -5.80
C ASP A 338 -20.43 18.26 -7.01
N GLY A 339 -21.58 18.80 -7.40
CA GLY A 339 -22.36 18.33 -8.56
C GLY A 339 -23.83 18.68 -8.48
N PRO A 340 -24.63 18.28 -9.46
CA PRO A 340 -26.08 18.49 -9.47
C PRO A 340 -26.81 17.43 -8.68
N GLY A 341 -28.04 17.72 -8.23
CA GLY A 341 -29.00 16.69 -7.80
C GLY A 341 -29.07 16.46 -6.31
N ARG A 342 -29.71 15.35 -5.96
CA ARG A 342 -29.86 14.84 -4.59
C ARG A 342 -29.40 13.38 -4.58
N HIS A 343 -28.41 13.08 -3.75
CA HIS A 343 -27.72 11.80 -3.76
C HIS A 343 -27.57 11.23 -2.34
N GLU A 344 -27.51 9.92 -2.24
CA GLU A 344 -27.05 9.23 -1.03
C GLU A 344 -25.53 9.32 -0.96
N ILE A 345 -25.02 9.89 0.12
CA ILE A 345 -23.59 9.96 0.41
C ILE A 345 -23.31 9.03 1.60
N ALA A 346 -22.30 8.15 1.45
CA ALA A 346 -21.88 7.30 2.55
C ALA A 346 -20.37 7.35 2.71
N GLY A 347 -19.91 7.75 3.91
CA GLY A 347 -18.51 7.68 4.34
C GLY A 347 -18.25 6.43 5.17
N TYR A 348 -17.08 5.81 5.00
CA TYR A 348 -16.68 4.57 5.66
C TYR A 348 -15.38 4.73 6.43
N PHE A 349 -15.33 4.12 7.63
CA PHE A 349 -14.15 4.07 8.49
C PHE A 349 -13.99 2.63 9.00
N HIS A 350 -12.99 1.93 8.49
CA HIS A 350 -12.71 0.52 8.77
C HIS A 350 -11.68 0.40 9.88
N PHE A 351 -12.08 -0.19 10.99
CA PHE A 351 -11.21 -0.38 12.13
C PHE A 351 -10.56 -1.75 12.12
N ALA A 352 -9.33 -1.81 12.65
CA ALA A 352 -8.68 -3.07 12.95
C ALA A 352 -9.59 -3.94 13.84
N PRO A 353 -9.66 -5.27 13.63
CA PRO A 353 -10.60 -6.15 14.35
C PRO A 353 -10.49 -6.07 15.87
N GLU A 354 -9.30 -5.77 16.39
CA GLU A 354 -9.01 -5.69 17.82
C GLU A 354 -9.46 -4.36 18.47
N CYS A 355 -10.01 -3.42 17.69
CA CYS A 355 -10.56 -2.17 18.23
C CYS A 355 -11.93 -2.39 18.87
N GLU A 356 -12.08 -1.95 20.12
CA GLU A 356 -13.37 -1.87 20.79
C GLU A 356 -14.08 -0.58 20.37
N ILE A 357 -15.21 -0.71 19.67
CA ILE A 357 -15.96 0.44 19.15
C ILE A 357 -17.15 0.75 20.07
N THR A 358 -17.30 2.01 20.44
CA THR A 358 -18.42 2.51 21.23
C THR A 358 -19.02 3.77 20.61
N VAL A 359 -20.29 3.76 20.28
CA VAL A 359 -21.04 4.97 19.94
C VAL A 359 -21.48 5.62 21.24
N ARG A 360 -20.88 6.77 21.59
CA ARG A 360 -21.13 7.45 22.88
C ARG A 360 -22.39 8.30 22.82
N GLU A 361 -22.55 9.04 21.75
CA GLU A 361 -23.69 9.92 21.48
C GLU A 361 -23.84 10.09 19.96
N PRO A 362 -24.95 10.63 19.45
CA PRO A 362 -25.11 10.88 18.04
C PRO A 362 -23.92 11.67 17.45
N GLY A 363 -23.23 11.07 16.48
CA GLY A 363 -22.07 11.68 15.84
C GLY A 363 -20.73 11.51 16.56
N LEU A 364 -20.67 10.86 17.74
CA LEU A 364 -19.41 10.59 18.44
C LEU A 364 -19.16 9.10 18.60
N VAL A 365 -18.08 8.62 17.99
CA VAL A 365 -17.64 7.22 18.04
C VAL A 365 -16.24 7.15 18.64
N SER A 366 -16.05 6.29 19.65
CA SER A 366 -14.76 6.00 20.25
C SER A 366 -14.29 4.62 19.86
N ALA A 367 -13.04 4.51 19.42
CA ALA A 367 -12.34 3.25 19.16
C ALA A 367 -11.17 3.12 20.14
N ARG A 368 -11.12 2.03 20.91
CA ARG A 368 -10.10 1.78 21.92
C ARG A 368 -9.28 0.54 21.60
N ARG A 369 -7.96 0.63 21.73
CA ARG A 369 -7.04 -0.49 21.54
C ARG A 369 -5.72 -0.23 22.27
N ALA A 370 -5.24 -1.19 23.07
CA ALA A 370 -3.92 -1.20 23.71
C ALA A 370 -3.52 0.12 24.43
N GLY A 371 -4.46 0.73 25.18
CA GLY A 371 -4.23 1.96 25.93
C GLY A 371 -4.24 3.24 25.08
N VAL A 372 -4.71 3.16 23.84
CA VAL A 372 -4.93 4.33 22.98
C VAL A 372 -6.41 4.39 22.61
N THR A 373 -6.97 5.59 22.54
CA THR A 373 -8.35 5.85 22.11
C THR A 373 -8.36 6.83 20.95
N LEU A 374 -9.10 6.50 19.89
CA LEU A 374 -9.49 7.42 18.82
C LEU A 374 -10.93 7.86 19.04
N ASP A 375 -11.17 9.15 19.10
CA ASP A 375 -12.51 9.73 19.10
C ASP A 375 -12.80 10.34 17.73
N LEU A 376 -13.82 9.82 17.04
CA LEU A 376 -14.28 10.32 15.76
C LEU A 376 -15.56 11.14 15.98
N THR A 377 -15.52 12.41 15.59
CA THR A 377 -16.68 13.32 15.61
C THR A 377 -17.16 13.54 14.19
N PHE A 378 -18.39 13.13 13.92
CA PHE A 378 -19.05 13.25 12.63
C PHE A 378 -19.97 14.47 12.59
N SER A 379 -20.15 15.05 11.41
CA SER A 379 -21.16 16.07 11.19
C SER A 379 -22.57 15.52 11.47
N SER A 380 -23.42 16.34 12.05
CA SER A 380 -24.81 16.00 12.39
C SER A 380 -25.72 15.71 11.19
N ILE A 381 -25.24 15.90 9.99
CA ILE A 381 -25.99 15.54 8.77
C ILE A 381 -26.02 14.03 8.53
N PHE A 382 -25.17 13.26 9.22
CA PHE A 382 -25.04 11.82 9.03
C PHE A 382 -25.79 11.01 10.08
N ASP A 383 -26.49 9.99 9.62
CA ASP A 383 -26.90 8.86 10.45
C ASP A 383 -25.72 7.88 10.56
N ILE A 384 -25.27 7.61 11.78
CA ILE A 384 -24.09 6.79 12.07
C ILE A 384 -24.52 5.40 12.51
N ASP A 385 -23.96 4.37 11.88
CA ASP A 385 -24.11 2.97 12.31
C ASP A 385 -22.74 2.25 12.30
N VAL A 386 -22.69 1.15 13.06
CA VAL A 386 -21.52 0.26 13.11
C VAL A 386 -21.90 -1.10 12.55
N ALA A 387 -21.22 -1.53 11.50
CA ALA A 387 -21.39 -2.84 10.90
C ALA A 387 -20.22 -3.77 11.26
N SER A 388 -20.50 -5.02 11.59
CA SER A 388 -19.49 -6.06 11.81
C SER A 388 -19.99 -7.37 11.22
N GLY A 389 -19.28 -7.92 10.24
CA GLY A 389 -19.66 -9.14 9.53
C GLY A 389 -21.00 -9.06 8.81
N ALA A 390 -21.48 -7.85 8.49
CA ALA A 390 -22.72 -7.64 7.75
C ALA A 390 -22.57 -7.99 6.26
N PRO A 391 -23.66 -8.23 5.51
CA PRO A 391 -23.56 -8.61 4.10
C PRO A 391 -22.82 -7.60 3.23
N ASP A 392 -22.86 -6.32 3.58
CA ASP A 392 -22.35 -5.19 2.80
C ASP A 392 -21.18 -4.44 3.45
N ALA A 393 -20.80 -4.77 4.71
CA ALA A 393 -19.73 -4.08 5.42
C ALA A 393 -19.21 -4.87 6.63
N GLY A 394 -18.09 -4.43 7.20
CA GLY A 394 -17.56 -4.98 8.45
C GLY A 394 -16.81 -6.30 8.26
N TRP A 395 -16.01 -6.42 7.22
CA TRP A 395 -15.14 -7.56 6.97
C TRP A 395 -13.68 -7.15 6.89
N TYR A 396 -12.80 -8.01 7.38
CA TYR A 396 -11.36 -7.86 7.37
C TYR A 396 -10.70 -9.16 6.92
N SER A 397 -9.65 -9.05 6.11
CA SER A 397 -8.85 -10.18 5.63
C SER A 397 -7.45 -10.10 6.19
N PRO A 398 -7.14 -10.79 7.31
CA PRO A 398 -5.81 -10.75 7.91
C PRO A 398 -4.73 -11.37 7.03
N VAL A 399 -5.08 -12.36 6.23
CA VAL A 399 -4.22 -13.01 5.23
C VAL A 399 -5.07 -13.50 4.07
N PHE A 400 -4.44 -13.71 2.92
CA PHE A 400 -5.14 -14.24 1.73
C PHE A 400 -5.84 -15.57 2.04
N GLY A 401 -7.10 -15.69 1.62
CA GLY A 401 -7.94 -16.86 1.86
C GLY A 401 -8.64 -16.88 3.23
N VAL A 402 -8.32 -15.96 4.14
CA VAL A 402 -8.96 -15.84 5.45
C VAL A 402 -9.69 -14.51 5.53
N ARG A 403 -10.92 -14.53 6.04
CA ARG A 403 -11.67 -13.32 6.39
C ARG A 403 -12.35 -13.50 7.72
N GLU A 404 -12.51 -12.41 8.43
CA GLU A 404 -13.15 -12.35 9.73
C GLU A 404 -14.01 -11.08 9.84
N PRO A 405 -14.97 -11.02 10.75
CA PRO A 405 -15.66 -9.79 11.05
C PRO A 405 -14.68 -8.73 11.53
N GLY A 406 -14.77 -7.54 10.93
CA GLY A 406 -14.12 -6.32 11.37
C GLY A 406 -15.19 -5.28 11.72
N ASN A 407 -14.81 -4.16 12.30
CA ASN A 407 -15.74 -3.09 12.60
C ASN A 407 -15.63 -1.97 11.54
N THR A 408 -16.77 -1.62 10.94
CA THR A 408 -16.88 -0.49 10.02
C THR A 408 -17.88 0.51 10.58
N VAL A 409 -17.44 1.71 10.86
CA VAL A 409 -18.33 2.85 11.16
C VAL A 409 -18.74 3.48 9.83
N ARG A 410 -20.05 3.65 9.63
CA ARG A 410 -20.62 4.26 8.41
C ARG A 410 -21.41 5.49 8.77
N GLY A 411 -21.16 6.59 8.07
CA GLY A 411 -22.03 7.76 8.10
C GLY A 411 -22.82 7.84 6.80
N ARG A 412 -24.15 7.90 6.83
CA ARG A 412 -25.02 7.98 5.65
C ARG A 412 -25.92 9.19 5.70
N THR A 413 -26.09 9.85 4.57
CA THR A 413 -27.01 10.98 4.42
C THR A 413 -27.60 11.01 3.00
N LEU A 414 -28.83 11.51 2.89
CA LEU A 414 -29.46 11.79 1.61
C LEU A 414 -29.62 13.32 1.48
N CYS A 415 -28.74 13.97 0.75
CA CYS A 415 -28.64 15.40 0.70
C CYS A 415 -28.64 15.95 -0.73
N ARG A 416 -28.83 17.26 -0.87
CA ARG A 416 -28.68 17.99 -2.12
C ARG A 416 -27.23 18.46 -2.21
N LEU A 417 -26.63 18.29 -3.39
CA LEU A 417 -25.28 18.79 -3.68
C LEU A 417 -25.30 20.28 -4.08
N PRO A 418 -24.20 21.04 -3.90
CA PRO A 418 -22.97 20.60 -3.21
C PRO A 418 -23.15 20.42 -1.69
N VAL A 419 -22.31 19.57 -1.10
CA VAL A 419 -22.27 19.38 0.35
C VAL A 419 -20.81 19.27 0.81
N THR A 420 -20.50 19.88 1.96
CA THR A 420 -19.18 19.82 2.59
C THR A 420 -19.36 19.46 4.07
N TRP A 421 -18.49 18.58 4.58
CA TRP A 421 -18.43 18.25 6.01
C TRP A 421 -17.02 17.93 6.45
N ALA A 422 -16.78 18.00 7.75
CA ALA A 422 -15.54 17.55 8.36
C ALA A 422 -15.80 16.38 9.33
N THR A 423 -14.90 15.41 9.33
CA THR A 423 -14.78 14.38 10.37
C THR A 423 -13.50 14.67 11.15
N MET A 424 -13.65 14.87 12.48
CA MET A 424 -12.51 15.11 13.37
C MET A 424 -12.10 13.78 14.02
N ILE A 425 -10.82 13.47 14.01
CA ILE A 425 -10.26 12.25 14.60
C ILE A 425 -9.19 12.67 15.63
N ALA A 426 -9.54 12.57 16.91
CA ALA A 426 -8.64 12.91 18.00
C ALA A 426 -8.02 11.67 18.62
N VAL A 427 -6.69 11.67 18.80
CA VAL A 427 -5.93 10.57 19.41
C VAL A 427 -5.65 10.89 20.87
N HIS A 428 -5.98 9.96 21.76
CA HIS A 428 -5.74 10.07 23.19
C HIS A 428 -4.91 8.88 23.69
N HIS A 429 -3.87 9.16 24.47
CA HIS A 429 -3.07 8.13 25.13
C HIS A 429 -3.52 8.00 26.59
N GLU A 430 -3.75 6.79 27.07
CA GLU A 430 -3.97 6.56 28.49
C GLU A 430 -2.65 6.82 29.25
N SER A 431 -2.75 7.62 30.31
CA SER A 431 -1.62 8.02 31.16
C SER A 431 -1.08 6.85 32.00
#